data_959997a9ec722e8934707b4604763b17
#
_entry.id   959997a9ec722e8934707b4604763b17
#
_cell.length_a   1.000
_cell.length_b   1.000
_cell.length_c   1.000
_cell.angle_alpha   90.00
_cell.angle_beta   90.00
_cell.angle_gamma   90.00
#
_symmetry.space_group_name_H-M   'P 1'
#
loop_
_entity.id
_entity.type
_entity.pdbx_description
1 polymer ?
#
loop_
_entity_poly.entity_id
_entity_poly.type
_entity_poly.pdbx_seq_one_letter_code
_entity_poly.pdbx_strand_id
1 'polypeptide(L)'
;MINSETKQSDIANKAIDELYHFNEKNKQLILSLQEKLDFNALAMNDISEHEKLIKSMANDISEFKNALTILCDNKIKNNELDYVNELKKLTERIDTLEINTSQASEVSVTNRFTKFHEIAHYENYEYLSSSEDISNRISLNLQAVGLTKNSAEKLARLTLATFVSGQIIQFSGSLADIIADAIAIAIGAPRYHIWRVPVGIISDMDAFDFIETIAESSRCLLLKGANLSAFEIYGAAIRDIVVQRQIHPTNYDHLALIATWKQGPATFPDGGMLAELGPVIDTDTLKMRGLSATLPQLKPGCLAKDKWTNIDGLHLDSVDDYVDELRALLDEAGFDGGTLWKRMIHIFYTSLIRIPNGNYIYDLYSALSFYTLTWAKIKGGPVQKIEDIANRELKNYSAKISS
;
A
#
# COMPACT_ATOMS: atom_id res chain seq x y z
N MET A 1 53.77 -22.88 52.81
CA MET A 1 54.25 -22.47 51.47
C MET A 1 53.58 -23.25 50.32
N ILE A 2 53.18 -24.49 50.48
CA ILE A 2 52.63 -25.34 49.40
C ILE A 2 51.23 -24.89 48.92
N ASN A 3 50.43 -24.24 49.79
CA ASN A 3 49.03 -23.83 49.47
C ASN A 3 48.93 -22.52 48.65
N SER A 4 50.00 -21.75 48.47
CA SER A 4 49.97 -20.52 47.69
C SER A 4 50.32 -20.78 46.19
N GLU A 5 51.17 -21.74 45.94
CA GLU A 5 51.63 -22.12 44.56
C GLU A 5 50.52 -22.84 43.80
N THR A 6 49.74 -23.70 44.46
CA THR A 6 48.58 -24.36 43.86
C THR A 6 47.48 -23.38 43.46
N LYS A 7 47.19 -22.37 44.30
CA LYS A 7 46.19 -21.34 43.96
C LYS A 7 46.63 -20.44 42.80
N GLN A 8 47.93 -20.13 42.70
CA GLN A 8 48.48 -19.37 41.55
C GLN A 8 48.47 -20.16 40.26
N SER A 9 48.70 -21.47 40.32
CA SER A 9 48.60 -22.37 39.16
C SER A 9 47.17 -22.49 38.65
N ASP A 10 46.15 -22.60 39.54
CA ASP A 10 44.75 -22.69 39.15
C ASP A 10 44.25 -21.38 38.54
N ILE A 11 44.69 -20.23 39.05
CA ILE A 11 44.35 -18.92 38.46
C ILE A 11 44.99 -18.78 37.06
N ALA A 12 46.21 -19.20 36.88
CA ALA A 12 46.90 -19.16 35.60
C ALA A 12 46.27 -20.09 34.56
N ASN A 13 45.89 -21.30 34.95
CA ASN A 13 45.21 -22.23 34.07
C ASN A 13 43.83 -21.70 33.63
N LYS A 14 43.06 -21.10 34.55
CA LYS A 14 41.77 -20.47 34.23
C LYS A 14 41.91 -19.29 33.26
N ALA A 15 42.93 -18.48 33.44
CA ALA A 15 43.23 -17.37 32.52
C ALA A 15 43.68 -17.86 31.13
N ILE A 16 44.38 -18.98 31.06
CA ILE A 16 44.76 -19.60 29.80
C ILE A 16 43.52 -20.15 29.08
N ASP A 17 42.60 -20.80 29.77
CA ASP A 17 41.36 -21.32 29.18
C ASP A 17 40.46 -20.18 28.68
N GLU A 18 40.34 -19.09 29.44
CA GLU A 18 39.60 -17.88 29.01
C GLU A 18 40.24 -17.24 27.77
N LEU A 19 41.56 -17.19 27.68
CA LEU A 19 42.31 -16.72 26.50
C LEU A 19 42.10 -17.63 25.29
N TYR A 20 42.08 -18.94 25.48
CA TYR A 20 41.80 -19.90 24.42
C TYR A 20 40.38 -19.72 23.89
N HIS A 21 39.43 -19.58 24.76
CA HIS A 21 38.01 -19.37 24.37
C HIS A 21 37.79 -18.03 23.65
N PHE A 22 38.45 -16.99 24.12
CA PHE A 22 38.46 -15.67 23.46
C PHE A 22 39.11 -15.72 22.07
N ASN A 23 40.23 -16.45 21.95
CA ASN A 23 40.95 -16.58 20.67
C ASN A 23 40.11 -17.37 19.64
N GLU A 24 39.42 -18.42 20.07
CA GLU A 24 38.56 -19.23 19.20
C GLU A 24 37.32 -18.40 18.73
N LYS A 25 36.75 -17.59 19.62
CA LYS A 25 35.66 -16.67 19.28
C LYS A 25 36.08 -15.61 18.28
N ASN A 26 37.29 -15.04 18.46
CA ASN A 26 37.84 -14.09 17.51
C ASN A 26 38.14 -14.71 16.15
N LYS A 27 38.59 -15.97 16.12
CA LYS A 27 38.83 -16.70 14.87
C LYS A 27 37.54 -16.93 14.08
N GLN A 28 36.45 -17.30 14.77
CA GLN A 28 35.11 -17.43 14.16
C GLN A 28 34.60 -16.08 13.64
N LEU A 29 34.82 -14.99 14.38
CA LEU A 29 34.43 -13.65 13.95
C LEU A 29 35.20 -13.21 12.71
N ILE A 30 36.52 -13.49 12.64
CA ILE A 30 37.34 -13.19 11.47
C ILE A 30 36.86 -13.96 10.24
N LEU A 31 36.54 -15.25 10.37
CA LEU A 31 35.98 -16.05 9.28
C LEU A 31 34.64 -15.48 8.77
N SER A 32 33.74 -15.11 9.67
CA SER A 32 32.46 -14.50 9.29
C SER A 32 32.60 -13.14 8.60
N LEU A 33 33.61 -12.35 8.99
CA LEU A 33 33.94 -11.07 8.35
C LEU A 33 34.57 -11.29 6.97
N GLN A 34 35.40 -12.31 6.80
CA GLN A 34 35.98 -12.68 5.50
C GLN A 34 34.89 -13.11 4.50
N GLU A 35 33.93 -13.97 4.94
CA GLU A 35 32.79 -14.37 4.10
C GLU A 35 31.94 -13.16 3.65
N LYS A 36 31.68 -12.21 4.55
CA LYS A 36 30.95 -10.97 4.20
C LYS A 36 31.75 -10.09 3.25
N LEU A 37 33.08 -10.04 3.39
CA LEU A 37 33.95 -9.25 2.51
C LEU A 37 33.98 -9.83 1.10
N ASP A 38 34.04 -11.16 0.98
CA ASP A 38 34.02 -11.87 -0.31
C ASP A 38 32.63 -11.68 -1.00
N PHE A 39 31.55 -11.75 -0.23
CA PHE A 39 30.21 -11.48 -0.75
C PHE A 39 30.06 -10.04 -1.26
N ASN A 40 30.56 -9.06 -0.51
CA ASN A 40 30.53 -7.65 -0.94
C ASN A 40 31.43 -7.40 -2.16
N ALA A 41 32.54 -8.10 -2.28
CA ALA A 41 33.43 -8.00 -3.45
C ALA A 41 32.76 -8.55 -4.72
N LEU A 42 32.00 -9.64 -4.61
CA LEU A 42 31.20 -10.17 -5.72
C LEU A 42 30.10 -9.18 -6.12
N ALA A 43 29.37 -8.63 -5.16
CA ALA A 43 28.33 -7.63 -5.43
C ALA A 43 28.87 -6.35 -6.08
N MET A 44 30.07 -5.89 -5.70
CA MET A 44 30.72 -4.75 -6.35
C MET A 44 31.15 -5.04 -7.80
N ASN A 45 31.53 -6.26 -8.10
CA ASN A 45 31.85 -6.66 -9.48
C ASN A 45 30.59 -6.65 -10.36
N ASP A 46 29.47 -7.16 -9.85
CA ASP A 46 28.18 -7.13 -10.55
C ASP A 46 27.73 -5.70 -10.82
N ILE A 47 27.84 -4.80 -9.84
CA ILE A 47 27.54 -3.37 -10.00
C ILE A 47 28.40 -2.75 -11.10
N SER A 48 29.71 -3.08 -11.14
CA SER A 48 30.63 -2.57 -12.17
C SER A 48 30.26 -3.04 -13.58
N GLU A 49 29.78 -4.28 -13.72
CA GLU A 49 29.29 -4.79 -15.02
C GLU A 49 28.01 -4.11 -15.45
N HIS A 50 27.08 -3.88 -14.50
CA HIS A 50 25.86 -3.14 -14.77
C HIS A 50 26.11 -1.68 -15.14
N GLU A 51 27.04 -1.00 -14.49
CA GLU A 51 27.44 0.36 -14.88
C GLU A 51 28.01 0.42 -16.32
N LYS A 52 28.77 -0.59 -16.73
CA LYS A 52 29.26 -0.68 -18.10
C LYS A 52 28.13 -0.88 -19.10
N LEU A 53 27.17 -1.73 -18.74
CA LEU A 53 26.00 -1.99 -19.58
C LEU A 53 25.12 -0.73 -19.72
N ILE A 54 24.86 -0.04 -18.62
CA ILE A 54 24.10 1.23 -18.60
C ILE A 54 24.81 2.30 -19.46
N LYS A 55 26.13 2.41 -19.38
CA LYS A 55 26.91 3.34 -20.22
C LYS A 55 26.83 2.98 -21.70
N SER A 56 26.88 1.68 -22.03
CA SER A 56 26.70 1.22 -23.40
C SER A 56 25.32 1.57 -23.93
N MET A 57 24.28 1.27 -23.17
CA MET A 57 22.89 1.59 -23.54
C MET A 57 22.64 3.11 -23.66
N ALA A 58 23.24 3.92 -22.79
CA ALA A 58 23.14 5.38 -22.88
C ALA A 58 23.79 5.91 -24.19
N ASN A 59 24.90 5.31 -24.61
CA ASN A 59 25.53 5.64 -25.89
C ASN A 59 24.66 5.23 -27.08
N ASP A 60 24.07 4.02 -27.04
CA ASP A 60 23.18 3.53 -28.08
C ASP A 60 21.93 4.42 -28.22
N ILE A 61 21.35 4.86 -27.11
CA ILE A 61 20.25 5.81 -27.06
C ILE A 61 20.65 7.16 -27.64
N SER A 62 21.87 7.64 -27.35
CA SER A 62 22.41 8.90 -27.89
C SER A 62 22.63 8.84 -29.41
N GLU A 63 23.20 7.74 -29.90
CA GLU A 63 23.37 7.51 -31.35
C GLU A 63 22.03 7.41 -32.05
N PHE A 64 21.06 6.74 -31.43
CA PHE A 64 19.72 6.60 -31.97
C PHE A 64 18.97 7.95 -32.02
N LYS A 65 19.11 8.78 -30.97
CA LYS A 65 18.57 10.14 -30.93
C LYS A 65 19.17 11.03 -32.01
N ASN A 66 20.47 10.91 -32.26
CA ASN A 66 21.16 11.63 -33.34
C ASN A 66 20.71 11.15 -34.73
N ALA A 67 20.54 9.84 -34.92
CA ALA A 67 20.03 9.27 -36.17
C ALA A 67 18.57 9.75 -36.46
N LEU A 68 17.73 9.80 -35.41
CA LEU A 68 16.39 10.37 -35.49
C LEU A 68 16.38 11.85 -35.89
N THR A 69 17.26 12.64 -35.30
CA THR A 69 17.37 14.08 -35.64
C THR A 69 17.78 14.27 -37.10
N ILE A 70 18.75 13.46 -37.57
CA ILE A 70 19.21 13.49 -38.97
C ILE A 70 18.10 13.03 -39.94
N LEU A 71 17.32 12.03 -39.55
CA LEU A 71 16.16 11.56 -40.34
C LEU A 71 15.03 12.61 -40.40
N CYS A 72 14.76 13.30 -39.31
CA CYS A 72 13.78 14.39 -39.26
C CYS A 72 14.23 15.56 -40.15
N ASP A 73 15.50 15.95 -40.10
CA ASP A 73 16.01 17.07 -40.91
C ASP A 73 16.02 16.78 -42.42
N ASN A 74 16.24 15.54 -42.82
CA ASN A 74 16.36 15.14 -44.22
C ASN A 74 15.03 14.76 -44.91
N LYS A 75 13.95 14.52 -44.19
CA LYS A 75 12.71 13.95 -44.75
C LYS A 75 11.44 14.77 -44.59
N ILE A 76 11.52 16.02 -44.15
CA ILE A 76 10.33 16.91 -44.04
C ILE A 76 9.61 17.12 -45.41
N LYS A 77 10.18 16.68 -46.53
CA LYS A 77 9.64 16.95 -47.87
C LYS A 77 8.89 15.85 -48.56
N ASN A 78 8.91 14.57 -48.13
CA ASN A 78 8.12 13.51 -48.84
C ASN A 78 7.75 12.36 -47.89
N ASN A 79 6.45 12.11 -47.74
CA ASN A 79 5.75 10.91 -47.26
C ASN A 79 5.44 10.81 -45.73
N GLU A 80 4.29 11.33 -45.33
CA GLU A 80 3.71 11.19 -43.98
C GLU A 80 3.38 9.72 -43.59
N LEU A 81 3.16 8.82 -44.53
CA LEU A 81 2.74 7.45 -44.24
C LEU A 81 3.86 6.52 -43.76
N ASP A 82 5.08 6.73 -44.26
CA ASP A 82 6.26 5.95 -43.82
C ASP A 82 6.73 6.33 -42.40
N TYR A 83 6.51 7.56 -42.01
CA TYR A 83 6.86 8.05 -40.67
C TYR A 83 6.02 7.41 -39.55
N VAL A 84 4.72 7.23 -39.80
CA VAL A 84 3.82 6.62 -38.82
C VAL A 84 4.21 5.16 -38.56
N ASN A 85 4.64 4.45 -39.57
CA ASN A 85 5.06 3.05 -39.45
C ASN A 85 6.43 2.90 -38.81
N GLU A 86 7.37 3.82 -39.05
CA GLU A 86 8.66 3.82 -38.38
C GLU A 86 8.54 4.27 -36.92
N LEU A 87 7.74 5.28 -36.61
CA LEU A 87 7.42 5.66 -35.24
C LEU A 87 6.80 4.51 -34.45
N LYS A 88 5.89 3.77 -35.06
CA LYS A 88 5.28 2.59 -34.42
C LYS A 88 6.30 1.49 -34.13
N LYS A 89 7.22 1.19 -35.06
CA LYS A 89 8.33 0.25 -34.84
C LYS A 89 9.31 0.76 -33.77
N LEU A 90 9.51 2.06 -33.67
CA LEU A 90 10.37 2.68 -32.67
C LEU A 90 9.75 2.66 -31.27
N THR A 91 8.46 2.92 -31.20
CA THR A 91 7.69 2.77 -29.95
C THR A 91 7.73 1.33 -29.46
N GLU A 92 7.51 0.36 -30.35
CA GLU A 92 7.61 -1.07 -30.03
C GLU A 92 9.02 -1.50 -29.57
N ARG A 93 10.09 -0.85 -30.09
CA ARG A 93 11.48 -1.11 -29.65
C ARG A 93 11.80 -0.42 -28.34
N ILE A 94 11.27 0.78 -28.08
CA ILE A 94 11.38 1.46 -26.79
C ILE A 94 10.65 0.65 -25.72
N ASP A 95 9.43 0.21 -26.01
CA ASP A 95 8.67 -0.65 -25.10
C ASP A 95 9.39 -1.97 -24.80
N THR A 96 10.05 -2.57 -25.82
CA THR A 96 10.87 -3.79 -25.63
C THR A 96 12.17 -3.50 -24.86
N LEU A 97 12.77 -2.32 -25.02
CA LEU A 97 13.95 -1.91 -24.27
C LEU A 97 13.60 -1.51 -22.83
N GLU A 98 12.46 -0.86 -22.60
CA GLU A 98 11.93 -0.58 -21.26
C GLU A 98 11.55 -1.88 -20.52
N ILE A 99 10.96 -2.84 -21.23
CA ILE A 99 10.69 -4.18 -20.69
C ILE A 99 12.01 -4.92 -20.37
N ASN A 100 13.00 -4.84 -21.26
CA ASN A 100 14.31 -5.47 -21.04
C ASN A 100 15.15 -4.74 -20.00
N THR A 101 15.00 -3.41 -19.82
CA THR A 101 15.70 -2.65 -18.76
C THR A 101 15.05 -2.91 -17.39
N SER A 102 13.74 -3.01 -17.33
CA SER A 102 13.05 -3.47 -16.12
C SER A 102 13.41 -4.93 -15.79
N GLN A 103 13.57 -5.80 -16.80
CA GLN A 103 14.02 -7.19 -16.60
C GLN A 103 15.51 -7.30 -16.26
N ALA A 104 16.38 -6.42 -16.77
CA ALA A 104 17.82 -6.45 -16.46
C ALA A 104 18.13 -5.91 -15.04
N SER A 105 17.35 -4.98 -14.54
CA SER A 105 17.41 -4.58 -13.12
C SER A 105 16.79 -5.61 -12.17
N GLU A 106 15.93 -6.52 -12.69
CA GLU A 106 15.32 -7.61 -11.94
C GLU A 106 16.17 -8.88 -11.83
N VAL A 107 17.23 -9.03 -12.64
CA VAL A 107 18.00 -10.29 -12.72
C VAL A 107 19.00 -10.50 -11.57
N SER A 108 19.31 -9.48 -10.76
CA SER A 108 20.29 -9.64 -9.69
C SER A 108 19.74 -10.06 -8.33
N VAL A 109 18.41 -10.03 -8.15
CA VAL A 109 17.77 -10.54 -6.92
C VAL A 109 16.64 -11.45 -7.34
N THR A 110 16.89 -12.77 -7.41
CA THR A 110 15.84 -13.79 -7.56
C THR A 110 14.95 -13.77 -6.33
N ASN A 111 14.20 -12.69 -6.21
CA ASN A 111 13.38 -12.43 -5.06
C ASN A 111 12.08 -13.20 -5.20
N ARG A 112 11.73 -14.01 -4.20
CA ARG A 112 10.44 -14.72 -4.12
C ARG A 112 9.26 -13.74 -4.25
N PHE A 113 9.47 -12.46 -3.97
CA PHE A 113 8.46 -11.39 -4.07
C PHE A 113 8.03 -11.13 -5.52
N THR A 114 8.93 -11.10 -6.49
CA THR A 114 8.59 -10.76 -7.88
C THR A 114 7.57 -11.70 -8.50
N LYS A 115 7.50 -12.95 -8.06
CA LYS A 115 6.51 -13.92 -8.55
C LYS A 115 5.07 -13.63 -8.13
N PHE A 116 4.85 -12.78 -7.12
CA PHE A 116 3.54 -12.46 -6.57
C PHE A 116 3.06 -11.06 -6.95
N HIS A 117 3.78 -10.42 -7.89
CA HIS A 117 3.46 -9.09 -8.39
C HIS A 117 2.80 -9.13 -9.74
N GLU A 118 1.79 -8.31 -9.88
CA GLU A 118 1.13 -8.02 -11.13
C GLU A 118 1.06 -6.51 -11.30
N ILE A 119 1.24 -6.04 -12.54
CA ILE A 119 1.10 -4.63 -12.89
C ILE A 119 -0.13 -4.53 -13.79
N ALA A 120 -1.12 -3.76 -13.37
CA ALA A 120 -2.24 -3.40 -14.21
C ALA A 120 -1.94 -2.08 -14.91
N HIS A 121 -2.10 -2.06 -16.23
CA HIS A 121 -1.86 -0.91 -17.07
C HIS A 121 -3.09 -0.57 -17.92
N TYR A 122 -3.40 0.73 -18.03
CA TYR A 122 -4.55 1.24 -18.78
C TYR A 122 -4.12 2.38 -19.69
N GLU A 123 -4.32 2.22 -20.98
CA GLU A 123 -4.04 3.26 -22.00
C GLU A 123 -5.13 4.34 -22.04
N ASN A 124 -6.39 3.92 -21.84
CA ASN A 124 -7.54 4.82 -21.88
C ASN A 124 -8.09 5.03 -20.46
N TYR A 125 -7.96 6.22 -19.93
CA TYR A 125 -8.47 6.58 -18.62
C TYR A 125 -8.87 8.05 -18.59
N GLU A 126 -9.64 8.41 -17.58
CA GLU A 126 -10.10 9.78 -17.35
C GLU A 126 -9.39 10.40 -16.15
N TYR A 127 -8.99 11.65 -16.27
CA TYR A 127 -8.43 12.40 -15.15
C TYR A 127 -9.54 12.87 -14.22
N LEU A 128 -9.38 12.62 -12.93
CA LEU A 128 -10.30 12.94 -11.86
C LEU A 128 -9.70 14.08 -11.02
N SER A 129 -10.38 15.23 -10.96
CA SER A 129 -9.85 16.43 -10.33
C SER A 129 -10.59 16.83 -9.05
N SER A 130 -11.87 16.50 -8.94
CA SER A 130 -12.70 16.88 -7.80
C SER A 130 -13.08 15.68 -6.93
N SER A 131 -13.47 15.95 -5.69
CA SER A 131 -14.00 14.94 -4.79
C SER A 131 -15.26 14.26 -5.35
N GLU A 132 -16.06 15.00 -6.09
CA GLU A 132 -17.28 14.49 -6.73
C GLU A 132 -16.93 13.54 -7.90
N ASP A 133 -16.00 13.90 -8.78
CA ASP A 133 -15.56 13.05 -9.89
C ASP A 133 -15.01 11.72 -9.40
N ILE A 134 -14.17 11.76 -8.36
CA ILE A 134 -13.55 10.57 -7.78
C ILE A 134 -14.60 9.68 -7.14
N SER A 135 -15.48 10.27 -6.32
CA SER A 135 -16.55 9.54 -5.64
C SER A 135 -17.52 8.90 -6.66
N ASN A 136 -17.89 9.65 -7.69
CA ASN A 136 -18.76 9.15 -8.76
C ASN A 136 -18.08 8.03 -9.55
N ARG A 137 -16.79 8.14 -9.89
CA ARG A 137 -16.04 7.09 -10.60
C ARG A 137 -15.98 5.80 -9.78
N ILE A 138 -15.63 5.90 -8.51
CA ILE A 138 -15.62 4.74 -7.60
C ILE A 138 -17.03 4.14 -7.51
N SER A 139 -18.05 4.95 -7.28
CA SER A 139 -19.44 4.49 -7.17
C SER A 139 -19.93 3.80 -8.43
N LEU A 140 -19.61 4.31 -9.62
CA LEU A 140 -19.99 3.67 -10.90
C LEU A 140 -19.33 2.30 -11.07
N ASN A 141 -18.04 2.16 -10.75
CA ASN A 141 -17.35 0.88 -10.81
C ASN A 141 -17.91 -0.12 -9.78
N LEU A 142 -18.22 0.33 -8.58
CA LEU A 142 -18.85 -0.49 -7.55
C LEU A 142 -20.26 -0.95 -7.96
N GLN A 143 -21.05 -0.10 -8.62
CA GLN A 143 -22.33 -0.49 -9.18
C GLN A 143 -22.19 -1.48 -10.34
N ALA A 144 -21.15 -1.34 -11.16
CA ALA A 144 -20.86 -2.27 -12.25
C ALA A 144 -20.57 -3.69 -11.73
N VAL A 145 -19.90 -3.82 -10.59
CA VAL A 145 -19.66 -5.13 -9.93
C VAL A 145 -20.83 -5.60 -9.06
N GLY A 146 -21.96 -4.91 -9.07
CA GLY A 146 -23.24 -5.39 -8.54
C GLY A 146 -23.69 -4.78 -7.22
N LEU A 147 -23.02 -3.77 -6.65
CA LEU A 147 -23.55 -3.07 -5.49
C LEU A 147 -24.81 -2.27 -5.85
N THR A 148 -25.71 -2.09 -4.89
CA THR A 148 -26.79 -1.12 -5.03
C THR A 148 -26.22 0.29 -5.07
N LYS A 149 -26.91 1.24 -5.72
CA LYS A 149 -26.47 2.63 -5.82
C LYS A 149 -26.13 3.24 -4.46
N ASN A 150 -27.01 3.09 -3.47
CA ASN A 150 -26.82 3.62 -2.12
C ASN A 150 -25.59 3.02 -1.42
N SER A 151 -25.37 1.69 -1.52
CA SER A 151 -24.17 1.05 -0.96
C SER A 151 -22.91 1.51 -1.65
N ALA A 152 -22.95 1.67 -2.98
CA ALA A 152 -21.81 2.11 -3.77
C ALA A 152 -21.43 3.58 -3.46
N GLU A 153 -22.39 4.48 -3.32
CA GLU A 153 -22.16 5.88 -2.97
C GLU A 153 -21.57 6.02 -1.56
N LYS A 154 -22.09 5.28 -0.59
CA LYS A 154 -21.57 5.27 0.77
C LYS A 154 -20.15 4.72 0.83
N LEU A 155 -19.91 3.61 0.15
CA LEU A 155 -18.59 3.00 0.10
C LEU A 155 -17.56 3.89 -0.63
N ALA A 156 -17.99 4.57 -1.71
CA ALA A 156 -17.13 5.52 -2.43
C ALA A 156 -16.69 6.68 -1.52
N ARG A 157 -17.59 7.22 -0.71
CA ARG A 157 -17.26 8.28 0.28
C ARG A 157 -16.27 7.78 1.34
N LEU A 158 -16.51 6.60 1.91
CA LEU A 158 -15.59 5.98 2.88
C LEU A 158 -14.19 5.76 2.27
N THR A 159 -14.16 5.28 1.03
CA THR A 159 -12.91 5.06 0.29
C THR A 159 -12.16 6.37 0.08
N LEU A 160 -12.85 7.41 -0.40
CA LEU A 160 -12.25 8.73 -0.61
C LEU A 160 -11.74 9.33 0.71
N ALA A 161 -12.53 9.25 1.80
CA ALA A 161 -12.11 9.71 3.12
C ALA A 161 -10.83 9.02 3.59
N THR A 162 -10.73 7.71 3.35
CA THR A 162 -9.55 6.92 3.71
C THR A 162 -8.30 7.39 2.95
N PHE A 163 -8.42 7.64 1.64
CA PHE A 163 -7.27 8.11 0.84
C PHE A 163 -6.86 9.52 1.22
N VAL A 164 -7.80 10.44 1.41
CA VAL A 164 -7.53 11.82 1.84
C VAL A 164 -6.89 11.86 3.23
N SER A 165 -7.29 10.97 4.13
CA SER A 165 -6.68 10.82 5.45
C SER A 165 -5.31 10.11 5.43
N GLY A 166 -4.81 9.71 4.25
CA GLY A 166 -3.52 9.07 4.07
C GLY A 166 -3.43 7.62 4.57
N GLN A 167 -4.58 6.95 4.73
CA GLN A 167 -4.71 5.64 5.34
C GLN A 167 -4.93 4.54 4.30
N ILE A 168 -4.99 3.28 4.75
CA ILE A 168 -5.26 2.12 3.93
C ILE A 168 -6.72 1.69 4.07
N ILE A 169 -7.45 1.55 2.95
CA ILE A 169 -8.78 0.95 2.98
C ILE A 169 -8.68 -0.56 2.87
N GLN A 170 -9.47 -1.29 3.66
CA GLN A 170 -9.37 -2.73 3.77
C GLN A 170 -10.74 -3.37 3.57
N PHE A 171 -10.74 -4.52 2.91
CA PHE A 171 -11.96 -5.27 2.61
C PHE A 171 -11.81 -6.72 3.09
N SER A 172 -12.80 -7.19 3.84
CA SER A 172 -12.99 -8.59 4.21
C SER A 172 -14.27 -9.13 3.56
N GLY A 173 -14.52 -10.43 3.71
CA GLY A 173 -15.71 -11.07 3.14
C GLY A 173 -15.53 -11.61 1.73
N SER A 174 -16.60 -12.19 1.20
CA SER A 174 -16.58 -12.95 -0.06
C SER A 174 -16.28 -12.11 -1.31
N LEU A 175 -16.62 -10.83 -1.30
CA LEU A 175 -16.46 -9.91 -2.43
C LEU A 175 -15.25 -8.97 -2.29
N ALA A 176 -14.41 -9.17 -1.28
CA ALA A 176 -13.30 -8.26 -0.97
C ALA A 176 -12.40 -7.98 -2.18
N ASP A 177 -11.97 -9.01 -2.91
CA ASP A 177 -11.10 -8.84 -4.08
C ASP A 177 -11.79 -8.09 -5.22
N ILE A 178 -13.07 -8.40 -5.50
CA ILE A 178 -13.83 -7.77 -6.60
C ILE A 178 -14.04 -6.27 -6.32
N ILE A 179 -14.39 -5.93 -5.08
CA ILE A 179 -14.59 -4.54 -4.67
C ILE A 179 -13.28 -3.77 -4.70
N ALA A 180 -12.21 -4.37 -4.19
CA ALA A 180 -10.88 -3.76 -4.21
C ALA A 180 -10.36 -3.53 -5.63
N ASP A 181 -10.52 -4.51 -6.55
CA ASP A 181 -10.18 -4.36 -7.97
C ASP A 181 -10.99 -3.23 -8.62
N ALA A 182 -12.30 -3.16 -8.36
CA ALA A 182 -13.16 -2.12 -8.92
C ALA A 182 -12.73 -0.71 -8.49
N ILE A 183 -12.30 -0.55 -7.23
CA ILE A 183 -11.78 0.70 -6.71
C ILE A 183 -10.40 1.00 -7.29
N ALA A 184 -9.49 0.02 -7.32
CA ALA A 184 -8.15 0.20 -7.87
C ALA A 184 -8.20 0.64 -9.34
N ILE A 185 -9.09 0.06 -10.14
CA ILE A 185 -9.32 0.49 -11.54
C ILE A 185 -9.86 1.91 -11.60
N ALA A 186 -10.75 2.29 -10.67
CA ALA A 186 -11.35 3.63 -10.67
C ALA A 186 -10.35 4.77 -10.47
N ILE A 187 -9.20 4.51 -9.82
CA ILE A 187 -8.27 5.56 -9.37
C ILE A 187 -6.81 5.31 -9.75
N GLY A 188 -6.45 4.09 -10.12
CA GLY A 188 -5.06 3.64 -10.22
C GLY A 188 -4.42 3.81 -11.61
N ALA A 189 -5.15 4.28 -12.63
CA ALA A 189 -4.56 4.51 -13.94
C ALA A 189 -3.52 5.64 -13.93
N PRO A 190 -2.55 5.63 -14.84
CA PRO A 190 -2.32 4.65 -15.90
C PRO A 190 -1.79 3.31 -15.42
N ARG A 191 -1.21 3.24 -14.21
CA ARG A 191 -0.56 2.05 -13.68
C ARG A 191 -0.82 1.89 -12.18
N TYR A 192 -1.19 0.67 -11.77
CA TYR A 192 -1.17 0.30 -10.36
C TYR A 192 -0.61 -1.10 -10.16
N HIS A 193 -0.08 -1.36 -8.97
CA HIS A 193 0.52 -2.62 -8.61
C HIS A 193 -0.42 -3.46 -7.75
N ILE A 194 -0.41 -4.76 -8.02
CA ILE A 194 -1.12 -5.77 -7.24
C ILE A 194 -0.06 -6.66 -6.59
N TRP A 195 -0.07 -6.70 -5.28
CA TRP A 195 0.77 -7.62 -4.53
C TRP A 195 -0.08 -8.70 -3.87
N ARG A 196 0.08 -9.94 -4.33
CA ARG A 196 -0.53 -11.10 -3.69
C ARG A 196 0.38 -11.52 -2.54
N VAL A 197 -0.03 -11.20 -1.31
CA VAL A 197 0.75 -11.53 -0.12
C VAL A 197 0.85 -13.05 0.03
N PRO A 198 2.04 -13.65 -0.06
CA PRO A 198 2.19 -15.09 0.10
C PRO A 198 2.09 -15.49 1.57
N VAL A 199 1.73 -16.75 1.82
CA VAL A 199 1.75 -17.32 3.18
C VAL A 199 3.20 -17.49 3.65
N GLY A 200 3.47 -17.12 4.91
CA GLY A 200 4.74 -17.41 5.56
C GLY A 200 5.90 -16.51 5.19
N ILE A 201 5.64 -15.23 4.98
CA ILE A 201 6.70 -14.21 4.89
C ILE A 201 7.40 -14.11 6.25
N ILE A 202 8.73 -14.17 6.24
CA ILE A 202 9.56 -14.15 7.45
C ILE A 202 10.55 -12.97 7.49
N SER A 203 10.59 -12.12 6.45
CA SER A 203 11.49 -10.96 6.34
C SER A 203 10.77 -9.78 5.70
N ASP A 204 11.11 -8.58 6.15
CA ASP A 204 10.60 -7.30 5.66
C ASP A 204 11.54 -6.62 4.64
N MET A 205 12.81 -6.99 4.59
CA MET A 205 13.82 -6.28 3.79
C MET A 205 13.44 -6.20 2.31
N ASP A 206 12.98 -7.31 1.74
CA ASP A 206 12.58 -7.33 0.33
C ASP A 206 11.29 -6.53 0.07
N ALA A 207 10.43 -6.42 1.08
CA ALA A 207 9.20 -5.64 1.00
C ALA A 207 9.47 -4.14 1.00
N PHE A 208 10.51 -3.70 1.69
CA PHE A 208 10.86 -2.28 1.83
C PHE A 208 11.30 -1.71 0.48
N ASP A 209 12.32 -2.29 -0.13
CA ASP A 209 12.87 -1.86 -1.42
C ASP A 209 11.81 -1.91 -2.53
N PHE A 210 10.97 -2.94 -2.50
CA PHE A 210 9.90 -3.11 -3.44
C PHE A 210 8.82 -2.01 -3.31
N ILE A 211 8.37 -1.70 -2.10
CA ILE A 211 7.34 -0.67 -1.87
C ILE A 211 7.86 0.71 -2.23
N GLU A 212 9.13 1.01 -1.97
CA GLU A 212 9.77 2.25 -2.37
C GLU A 212 9.74 2.40 -3.91
N THR A 213 10.15 1.35 -4.63
CA THR A 213 10.12 1.33 -6.11
C THR A 213 8.71 1.49 -6.67
N ILE A 214 7.71 0.84 -6.08
CA ILE A 214 6.30 0.95 -6.49
C ILE A 214 5.78 2.36 -6.23
N ALA A 215 6.07 2.90 -5.06
CA ALA A 215 5.54 4.18 -4.63
C ALA A 215 5.92 5.32 -5.59
N GLU A 216 7.08 5.25 -6.24
CA GLU A 216 7.49 6.23 -7.24
C GLU A 216 6.74 6.08 -8.58
N SER A 217 6.39 4.87 -8.97
CA SER A 217 5.89 4.54 -10.31
C SER A 217 4.38 4.28 -10.40
N SER A 218 3.69 4.17 -9.27
CA SER A 218 2.31 3.70 -9.19
C SER A 218 1.36 4.70 -8.55
N ARG A 219 0.09 4.68 -8.97
CA ARG A 219 -1.00 5.46 -8.35
C ARG A 219 -1.73 4.71 -7.24
N CYS A 220 -1.65 3.38 -7.24
CA CYS A 220 -2.30 2.54 -6.24
C CYS A 220 -1.49 1.27 -6.00
N LEU A 221 -1.42 0.85 -4.74
CA LEU A 221 -0.95 -0.46 -4.32
C LEU A 221 -2.12 -1.26 -3.76
N LEU A 222 -2.43 -2.38 -4.39
CA LEU A 222 -3.45 -3.32 -3.97
C LEU A 222 -2.83 -4.57 -3.37
N LEU A 223 -2.97 -4.74 -2.06
CA LEU A 223 -2.53 -5.92 -1.30
C LEU A 223 -3.63 -6.97 -1.29
N LYS A 224 -3.47 -8.08 -2.01
CA LYS A 224 -4.43 -9.20 -1.98
C LYS A 224 -4.05 -10.25 -0.97
N GLY A 225 -4.97 -10.54 -0.05
CA GLY A 225 -4.72 -11.49 1.03
C GLY A 225 -3.75 -10.98 2.07
N ALA A 226 -3.85 -9.72 2.45
CA ALA A 226 -2.95 -9.06 3.38
C ALA A 226 -2.84 -9.75 4.75
N ASN A 227 -3.83 -10.54 5.13
CA ASN A 227 -3.84 -11.33 6.37
C ASN A 227 -3.36 -12.79 6.20
N LEU A 228 -2.71 -13.15 5.08
CA LEU A 228 -2.09 -14.48 4.89
C LEU A 228 -0.72 -14.60 5.54
N SER A 229 -0.08 -13.49 5.86
CA SER A 229 1.16 -13.42 6.66
C SER A 229 1.00 -12.38 7.74
N ALA A 230 1.79 -12.48 8.81
CA ALA A 230 1.79 -11.49 9.88
C ALA A 230 2.23 -10.12 9.33
N PHE A 231 1.33 -9.15 9.41
CA PHE A 231 1.58 -7.81 8.87
C PHE A 231 2.76 -7.12 9.58
N GLU A 232 2.98 -7.43 10.83
CA GLU A 232 4.09 -6.95 11.64
C GLU A 232 5.46 -7.31 11.04
N ILE A 233 5.52 -8.38 10.24
CA ILE A 233 6.76 -8.86 9.61
C ILE A 233 6.98 -8.18 8.26
N TYR A 234 5.96 -8.18 7.38
CA TYR A 234 6.16 -7.71 6.00
C TYR A 234 5.66 -6.27 5.75
N GLY A 235 4.84 -5.76 6.63
CA GLY A 235 4.10 -4.52 6.44
C GLY A 235 4.78 -3.26 7.01
N ALA A 236 6.02 -3.37 7.50
CA ALA A 236 6.73 -2.25 8.12
C ALA A 236 6.80 -1.03 7.20
N ALA A 237 7.18 -1.19 5.93
CA ALA A 237 7.24 -0.11 4.96
C ALA A 237 5.86 0.55 4.69
N ILE A 238 4.79 -0.25 4.62
CA ILE A 238 3.42 0.26 4.45
C ILE A 238 3.00 1.06 5.69
N ARG A 239 3.29 0.51 6.87
CA ARG A 239 3.02 1.19 8.14
C ARG A 239 3.74 2.53 8.21
N ASP A 240 5.02 2.57 7.84
CA ASP A 240 5.83 3.79 7.84
C ASP A 240 5.25 4.85 6.91
N ILE A 241 4.83 4.49 5.70
CA ILE A 241 4.15 5.41 4.78
C ILE A 241 2.89 6.00 5.42
N VAL A 242 2.02 5.15 5.98
CA VAL A 242 0.76 5.60 6.60
C VAL A 242 1.04 6.49 7.82
N VAL A 243 1.99 6.10 8.68
CA VAL A 243 2.35 6.86 9.90
C VAL A 243 2.99 8.20 9.53
N GLN A 244 3.91 8.23 8.58
CA GLN A 244 4.56 9.46 8.13
C GLN A 244 3.54 10.47 7.60
N ARG A 245 2.56 10.03 6.82
CA ARG A 245 1.46 10.87 6.31
C ARG A 245 0.63 11.53 7.42
N GLN A 246 0.64 10.97 8.63
CA GLN A 246 -0.05 11.57 9.79
C GLN A 246 0.74 12.72 10.42
N ILE A 247 2.01 12.90 10.06
CA ILE A 247 2.92 13.86 10.68
C ILE A 247 3.27 14.98 9.72
N HIS A 248 3.60 14.64 8.47
CA HIS A 248 4.02 15.61 7.45
C HIS A 248 3.72 15.07 6.03
N PRO A 249 3.61 15.96 5.03
CA PRO A 249 3.51 15.54 3.64
C PRO A 249 4.70 14.69 3.21
N THR A 250 4.43 13.62 2.46
CA THR A 250 5.44 12.69 1.96
C THR A 250 5.50 12.67 0.43
N ASN A 251 6.55 12.08 -0.13
CA ASN A 251 6.64 11.85 -1.58
C ASN A 251 5.61 10.81 -2.06
N TYR A 252 5.00 10.06 -1.15
CA TYR A 252 4.06 8.97 -1.45
C TYR A 252 2.58 9.38 -1.30
N ASP A 253 2.27 10.65 -1.07
CA ASP A 253 0.91 11.14 -0.82
C ASP A 253 -0.05 10.95 -2.01
N HIS A 254 0.47 10.61 -3.18
CA HIS A 254 -0.28 10.23 -4.37
C HIS A 254 -0.69 8.75 -4.41
N LEU A 255 -0.03 7.88 -3.62
CA LEU A 255 -0.25 6.44 -3.65
C LEU A 255 -1.47 6.05 -2.82
N ALA A 256 -2.51 5.55 -3.45
CA ALA A 256 -3.64 4.93 -2.75
C ALA A 256 -3.26 3.54 -2.23
N LEU A 257 -3.64 3.22 -1.00
CA LEU A 257 -3.39 1.92 -0.40
C LEU A 257 -4.71 1.17 -0.20
N ILE A 258 -4.80 -0.03 -0.76
CA ILE A 258 -5.97 -0.90 -0.66
C ILE A 258 -5.51 -2.28 -0.21
N ALA A 259 -6.26 -2.93 0.69
CA ALA A 259 -5.97 -4.30 1.10
C ALA A 259 -7.22 -5.18 1.06
N THR A 260 -7.04 -6.48 0.78
CA THR A 260 -8.08 -7.48 0.94
C THR A 260 -7.66 -8.54 1.96
N TRP A 261 -8.61 -9.04 2.72
CA TRP A 261 -8.43 -10.11 3.68
C TRP A 261 -9.04 -11.41 3.14
N LYS A 262 -8.33 -12.50 3.32
CA LYS A 262 -8.84 -13.85 3.03
C LYS A 262 -9.51 -14.44 4.26
N GLN A 263 -10.51 -15.26 4.01
CA GLN A 263 -11.16 -16.08 5.05
C GLN A 263 -10.64 -17.50 4.96
N GLY A 264 -10.35 -18.12 6.09
CA GLY A 264 -9.91 -19.50 6.14
C GLY A 264 -8.99 -19.81 7.30
N PRO A 265 -8.68 -21.10 7.55
CA PRO A 265 -7.92 -21.54 8.71
C PRO A 265 -6.43 -21.15 8.66
N ALA A 266 -5.90 -20.77 7.50
CA ALA A 266 -4.50 -20.37 7.31
C ALA A 266 -4.30 -18.86 7.32
N THR A 267 -5.28 -18.09 7.81
CA THR A 267 -5.23 -16.63 7.86
C THR A 267 -5.06 -16.12 9.28
N PHE A 268 -4.57 -14.89 9.40
CA PHE A 268 -4.68 -14.11 10.63
C PHE A 268 -6.09 -13.47 10.64
N PRO A 269 -7.03 -13.98 11.41
CA PRO A 269 -8.45 -13.61 11.27
C PRO A 269 -8.72 -12.14 11.57
N ASP A 270 -7.90 -11.55 12.43
CA ASP A 270 -8.06 -10.17 12.89
C ASP A 270 -7.23 -9.18 12.06
N GLY A 271 -6.42 -9.66 11.07
CA GLY A 271 -5.52 -8.83 10.28
C GLY A 271 -4.35 -8.20 11.07
N GLY A 272 -4.24 -8.48 12.36
CA GLY A 272 -3.17 -7.96 13.22
C GLY A 272 -3.08 -6.43 13.23
N MET A 273 -1.87 -5.90 13.25
CA MET A 273 -1.62 -4.45 13.26
C MET A 273 -2.10 -3.72 12.00
N LEU A 274 -2.44 -4.44 10.93
CA LEU A 274 -2.99 -3.83 9.72
C LEU A 274 -4.32 -3.09 10.00
N ALA A 275 -5.16 -3.60 10.89
CA ALA A 275 -6.42 -2.96 11.26
C ALA A 275 -6.27 -1.63 12.03
N GLU A 276 -5.08 -1.33 12.58
CA GLU A 276 -4.79 0.00 13.14
C GLU A 276 -4.75 1.08 12.04
N LEU A 277 -4.35 0.70 10.83
CA LEU A 277 -3.94 1.63 9.77
C LEU A 277 -5.07 2.15 8.90
N GLY A 278 -6.30 1.75 9.14
CA GLY A 278 -7.45 2.23 8.40
C GLY A 278 -8.71 1.37 8.55
N PRO A 279 -9.84 1.81 7.99
CA PRO A 279 -11.11 1.10 8.14
C PRO A 279 -11.10 -0.26 7.44
N VAL A 280 -11.76 -1.25 8.06
CA VAL A 280 -11.98 -2.60 7.53
C VAL A 280 -13.47 -2.78 7.26
N ILE A 281 -13.82 -3.00 6.00
CA ILE A 281 -15.20 -3.12 5.54
C ILE A 281 -15.49 -4.57 5.20
N ASP A 282 -16.43 -5.15 5.94
CA ASP A 282 -16.96 -6.48 5.62
C ASP A 282 -17.92 -6.38 4.43
N THR A 283 -17.50 -6.92 3.29
CA THR A 283 -18.26 -6.87 2.04
C THR A 283 -19.53 -7.69 2.06
N ASP A 284 -19.63 -8.68 2.96
CA ASP A 284 -20.83 -9.50 3.10
C ASP A 284 -22.00 -8.72 3.75
N THR A 285 -21.69 -7.58 4.39
CA THR A 285 -22.71 -6.66 4.93
C THR A 285 -23.27 -5.67 3.91
N LEU A 286 -22.65 -5.56 2.74
CA LEU A 286 -23.04 -4.61 1.70
C LEU A 286 -24.26 -5.10 0.92
N LYS A 287 -25.16 -4.17 0.61
CA LYS A 287 -26.35 -4.51 -0.19
C LYS A 287 -26.00 -4.64 -1.66
N MET A 288 -26.18 -5.86 -2.17
CA MET A 288 -25.94 -6.21 -3.58
C MET A 288 -27.26 -6.14 -4.35
N ARG A 289 -27.15 -5.71 -5.61
CA ARG A 289 -28.22 -5.82 -6.61
C ARG A 289 -28.23 -7.21 -7.26
N GLY A 290 -27.10 -7.92 -7.13
CA GLY A 290 -26.78 -9.16 -7.80
C GLY A 290 -25.68 -8.97 -8.88
N LEU A 291 -24.96 -10.05 -9.14
CA LEU A 291 -23.96 -10.07 -10.23
C LEU A 291 -24.69 -10.15 -11.57
N SER A 292 -24.27 -9.34 -12.54
CA SER A 292 -24.77 -9.44 -13.89
C SER A 292 -24.22 -10.68 -14.57
N ALA A 293 -25.00 -11.29 -15.47
CA ALA A 293 -24.52 -12.36 -16.34
C ALA A 293 -23.46 -11.89 -17.38
N THR A 294 -23.37 -10.57 -17.59
CA THR A 294 -22.35 -9.96 -18.47
C THR A 294 -21.19 -9.46 -17.63
N LEU A 295 -19.98 -9.49 -18.22
CA LEU A 295 -18.80 -8.92 -17.58
C LEU A 295 -19.00 -7.43 -17.29
N PRO A 296 -18.65 -6.96 -16.09
CA PRO A 296 -18.77 -5.57 -15.72
C PRO A 296 -17.82 -4.71 -16.57
N GLN A 297 -18.34 -3.60 -17.10
CA GLN A 297 -17.52 -2.60 -17.77
C GLN A 297 -17.01 -1.61 -16.74
N LEU A 298 -15.79 -1.82 -16.26
CA LEU A 298 -15.12 -0.92 -15.33
C LEU A 298 -14.45 0.22 -16.10
N LYS A 299 -14.51 1.42 -15.52
CA LYS A 299 -13.97 2.64 -16.13
C LYS A 299 -12.70 3.05 -15.39
N PRO A 300 -11.53 3.00 -16.04
CA PRO A 300 -10.29 3.44 -15.44
C PRO A 300 -10.28 4.95 -15.20
N GLY A 301 -9.69 5.36 -14.08
CA GLY A 301 -9.51 6.75 -13.71
C GLY A 301 -8.13 7.01 -13.10
N CYS A 302 -7.67 8.23 -13.22
CA CYS A 302 -6.40 8.70 -12.67
C CYS A 302 -6.62 9.97 -11.87
N LEU A 303 -6.04 10.06 -10.67
CA LEU A 303 -6.02 11.32 -9.93
C LEU A 303 -5.25 12.38 -10.72
N ALA A 304 -5.90 13.52 -10.99
CA ALA A 304 -5.29 14.62 -11.73
C ALA A 304 -4.27 15.41 -10.89
N LYS A 305 -4.37 15.32 -9.58
CA LYS A 305 -3.48 15.98 -8.62
C LYS A 305 -2.35 15.05 -8.18
N ASP A 306 -1.26 15.66 -7.73
CA ASP A 306 -0.09 14.89 -7.25
C ASP A 306 -0.31 14.26 -5.87
N LYS A 307 -1.31 14.72 -5.12
CA LYS A 307 -1.58 14.29 -3.74
C LYS A 307 -3.07 14.17 -3.47
N TRP A 308 -3.46 13.18 -2.70
CA TRP A 308 -4.83 12.99 -2.24
C TRP A 308 -5.33 14.15 -1.37
N THR A 309 -4.43 14.78 -0.62
CA THR A 309 -4.74 15.94 0.22
C THR A 309 -5.01 17.24 -0.56
N ASN A 310 -4.64 17.29 -1.85
CA ASN A 310 -4.81 18.47 -2.71
C ASN A 310 -6.13 18.46 -3.51
N ILE A 311 -7.04 17.55 -3.20
CA ILE A 311 -8.35 17.51 -3.86
C ILE A 311 -9.19 18.70 -3.42
N ASP A 312 -9.78 19.40 -4.41
CA ASP A 312 -10.55 20.60 -4.16
C ASP A 312 -11.70 20.35 -3.16
N GLY A 313 -11.77 21.18 -2.14
CA GLY A 313 -12.77 21.13 -1.07
C GLY A 313 -12.46 20.20 0.11
N LEU A 314 -11.31 19.52 0.10
CA LEU A 314 -10.95 18.54 1.16
C LEU A 314 -9.66 18.91 1.92
N HIS A 315 -9.19 20.17 1.86
CA HIS A 315 -8.00 20.59 2.60
C HIS A 315 -8.20 20.45 4.12
N LEU A 316 -7.27 19.74 4.75
CA LEU A 316 -7.17 19.59 6.20
C LEU A 316 -6.27 20.71 6.75
N ASP A 317 -6.77 21.94 6.82
CA ASP A 317 -5.97 23.12 7.21
C ASP A 317 -5.54 23.12 8.69
N SER A 318 -6.23 22.40 9.55
CA SER A 318 -5.80 22.09 10.92
C SER A 318 -6.61 20.89 11.46
N VAL A 319 -5.95 20.03 12.24
CA VAL A 319 -6.56 18.87 12.91
C VAL A 319 -6.86 19.18 14.38
N ASP A 320 -6.86 20.45 14.76
CA ASP A 320 -6.90 20.86 16.16
C ASP A 320 -8.28 20.71 16.81
N ASP A 321 -9.34 20.67 16.03
CA ASP A 321 -10.68 20.45 16.56
C ASP A 321 -11.01 18.96 16.56
N TYR A 322 -10.93 18.35 17.75
CA TYR A 322 -11.57 17.06 18.02
C TYR A 322 -13.05 17.18 17.67
N VAL A 323 -13.55 16.28 16.84
CA VAL A 323 -15.00 16.22 16.59
C VAL A 323 -15.60 15.61 17.83
N ASP A 324 -16.21 16.45 18.65
CA ASP A 324 -16.67 16.13 20.01
C ASP A 324 -17.65 14.94 20.05
N GLU A 325 -18.45 14.76 19.00
CA GLU A 325 -19.41 13.66 18.91
C GLU A 325 -18.71 12.29 18.87
N LEU A 326 -17.69 12.12 18.02
CA LEU A 326 -16.97 10.85 17.94
C LEU A 326 -16.24 10.56 19.25
N ARG A 327 -15.62 11.57 19.83
CA ARG A 327 -14.95 11.45 21.11
C ARG A 327 -15.91 11.02 22.21
N ALA A 328 -17.08 11.67 22.32
CA ALA A 328 -18.09 11.33 23.31
C ALA A 328 -18.53 9.85 23.19
N LEU A 329 -18.70 9.34 21.94
CA LEU A 329 -19.07 7.94 21.72
C LEU A 329 -17.95 6.96 22.08
N LEU A 330 -16.68 7.31 21.83
CA LEU A 330 -15.54 6.51 22.24
C LEU A 330 -15.36 6.48 23.75
N ASP A 331 -15.55 7.62 24.40
CA ASP A 331 -15.52 7.73 25.87
C ASP A 331 -16.71 6.96 26.50
N GLU A 332 -17.91 7.04 25.91
CA GLU A 332 -19.06 6.23 26.30
C GLU A 332 -18.74 4.73 26.17
N ALA A 333 -18.08 4.32 25.07
CA ALA A 333 -17.66 2.95 24.87
C ALA A 333 -16.61 2.50 25.91
N GLY A 334 -15.83 3.44 26.43
CA GLY A 334 -14.68 3.16 27.29
C GLY A 334 -13.54 2.52 26.53
N PHE A 335 -13.37 2.87 25.25
CA PHE A 335 -12.34 2.30 24.39
C PHE A 335 -11.18 3.27 24.15
N ASP A 336 -9.98 2.82 24.54
CA ASP A 336 -8.72 3.48 24.22
C ASP A 336 -7.90 2.64 23.24
N GLY A 337 -7.97 2.99 21.95
CA GLY A 337 -7.24 2.32 20.87
C GLY A 337 -5.76 2.69 20.79
N GLY A 338 -5.26 3.59 21.63
CA GLY A 338 -3.90 4.13 21.59
C GLY A 338 -3.79 5.45 20.82
N THR A 339 -2.71 6.19 21.08
CA THR A 339 -2.56 7.57 20.60
C THR A 339 -2.53 7.68 19.07
N LEU A 340 -1.81 6.79 18.39
CA LEU A 340 -1.74 6.77 16.94
C LEU A 340 -3.12 6.50 16.34
N TRP A 341 -3.78 5.45 16.81
CA TRP A 341 -5.11 5.08 16.33
C TRP A 341 -6.12 6.21 16.56
N LYS A 342 -6.12 6.85 17.73
CA LYS A 342 -6.99 8.01 18.01
C LYS A 342 -6.78 9.14 16.99
N ARG A 343 -5.53 9.45 16.67
CA ARG A 343 -5.20 10.44 15.65
C ARG A 343 -5.75 10.03 14.28
N MET A 344 -5.53 8.78 13.89
CA MET A 344 -5.93 8.27 12.59
C MET A 344 -7.45 8.24 12.41
N ILE A 345 -8.20 7.72 13.37
CA ILE A 345 -9.67 7.71 13.28
C ILE A 345 -10.25 9.12 13.27
N HIS A 346 -9.61 10.04 13.99
CA HIS A 346 -10.02 11.44 14.01
C HIS A 346 -9.83 12.10 12.64
N ILE A 347 -8.68 11.95 12.03
CA ILE A 347 -8.41 12.48 10.67
C ILE A 347 -9.34 11.83 9.64
N PHE A 348 -9.56 10.51 9.73
CA PHE A 348 -10.51 9.80 8.88
C PHE A 348 -11.93 10.36 9.01
N TYR A 349 -12.42 10.50 10.24
CA TYR A 349 -13.78 11.03 10.48
C TYR A 349 -13.92 12.49 10.03
N THR A 350 -12.95 13.33 10.30
CA THR A 350 -12.90 14.73 9.82
C THR A 350 -12.92 14.78 8.29
N SER A 351 -12.17 13.91 7.61
CA SER A 351 -12.19 13.81 6.15
C SER A 351 -13.56 13.35 5.64
N LEU A 352 -14.18 12.38 6.31
CA LEU A 352 -15.46 11.81 5.92
C LEU A 352 -16.61 12.83 5.98
N ILE A 353 -16.70 13.62 7.04
CA ILE A 353 -17.75 14.64 7.18
C ILE A 353 -17.61 15.80 6.18
N ARG A 354 -16.41 16.05 5.66
CA ARG A 354 -16.15 17.11 4.66
C ARG A 354 -16.52 16.67 3.24
N ILE A 355 -16.60 15.37 2.96
CA ILE A 355 -17.00 14.88 1.64
C ILE A 355 -18.51 15.12 1.44
N PRO A 356 -18.92 15.77 0.32
CA PRO A 356 -20.32 16.07 0.03
C PRO A 356 -21.23 14.85 0.07
N ASN A 357 -22.54 15.10 0.19
CA ASN A 357 -23.60 14.09 0.19
C ASN A 357 -23.53 13.09 1.35
N GLY A 358 -22.92 13.49 2.47
CA GLY A 358 -22.85 12.71 3.70
C GLY A 358 -24.02 12.96 4.66
N ASN A 359 -24.08 12.09 5.66
CA ASN A 359 -24.93 12.28 6.82
C ASN A 359 -24.10 11.97 8.07
N TYR A 360 -23.93 12.94 8.95
CA TYR A 360 -23.05 12.82 10.11
C TYR A 360 -23.38 11.64 11.02
N ILE A 361 -24.64 11.22 11.15
CA ILE A 361 -25.05 10.06 11.96
C ILE A 361 -24.53 8.76 11.31
N TYR A 362 -24.67 8.66 9.99
CA TYR A 362 -24.13 7.51 9.26
C TYR A 362 -22.60 7.51 9.25
N ASP A 363 -21.97 8.68 9.24
CA ASP A 363 -20.53 8.83 9.29
C ASP A 363 -19.97 8.40 10.67
N LEU A 364 -20.68 8.73 11.77
CA LEU A 364 -20.39 8.21 13.12
C LEU A 364 -20.52 6.68 13.19
N TYR A 365 -21.66 6.14 12.68
CA TYR A 365 -21.85 4.70 12.58
C TYR A 365 -20.68 4.04 11.82
N SER A 366 -20.26 4.63 10.71
CA SER A 366 -19.18 4.11 9.88
C SER A 366 -17.83 4.12 10.60
N ALA A 367 -17.51 5.19 11.32
CA ALA A 367 -16.28 5.27 12.13
C ALA A 367 -16.27 4.23 13.25
N LEU A 368 -17.41 3.99 13.89
CA LEU A 368 -17.52 2.97 14.94
C LEU A 368 -17.46 1.55 14.36
N SER A 369 -18.24 1.25 13.31
CA SER A 369 -18.39 -0.11 12.81
C SER A 369 -17.20 -0.58 11.96
N PHE A 370 -16.66 0.28 11.11
CA PHE A 370 -15.63 -0.13 10.18
C PHE A 370 -14.19 0.16 10.66
N TYR A 371 -14.05 1.05 11.61
CA TYR A 371 -12.72 1.38 12.12
C TYR A 371 -12.55 0.97 13.59
N THR A 372 -13.40 1.46 14.47
CA THR A 372 -13.27 1.23 15.92
C THR A 372 -13.45 -0.24 16.28
N LEU A 373 -14.50 -0.86 15.77
CA LEU A 373 -14.89 -2.22 16.15
C LEU A 373 -13.80 -3.26 15.81
N THR A 374 -13.21 -3.16 14.62
CA THR A 374 -12.17 -4.09 14.19
C THR A 374 -10.93 -3.97 15.06
N TRP A 375 -10.50 -2.74 15.36
CA TRP A 375 -9.34 -2.52 16.23
C TRP A 375 -9.63 -2.93 17.68
N ALA A 376 -10.85 -2.70 18.16
CA ALA A 376 -11.25 -3.13 19.50
C ALA A 376 -11.21 -4.67 19.66
N LYS A 377 -11.59 -5.43 18.64
CA LYS A 377 -11.47 -6.89 18.65
C LYS A 377 -10.03 -7.35 18.85
N ILE A 378 -9.09 -6.71 18.16
CA ILE A 378 -7.65 -7.04 18.25
C ILE A 378 -7.07 -6.65 19.62
N LYS A 379 -7.46 -5.49 20.13
CA LYS A 379 -6.99 -4.98 21.42
C LYS A 379 -7.65 -5.63 22.65
N GLY A 380 -8.65 -6.49 22.45
CA GLY A 380 -9.44 -7.03 23.56
C GLY A 380 -10.30 -5.98 24.22
N GLY A 381 -10.77 -4.98 23.47
CA GLY A 381 -11.61 -3.89 23.94
C GLY A 381 -13.09 -4.28 24.10
N PRO A 382 -13.96 -3.31 24.45
CA PRO A 382 -15.38 -3.54 24.74
C PRO A 382 -16.24 -3.68 23.47
N VAL A 383 -15.99 -4.74 22.69
CA VAL A 383 -16.60 -5.00 21.37
C VAL A 383 -18.11 -4.88 21.38
N GLN A 384 -18.79 -5.56 22.32
CA GLN A 384 -20.25 -5.56 22.39
C GLN A 384 -20.79 -4.14 22.62
N LYS A 385 -20.15 -3.36 23.47
CA LYS A 385 -20.59 -2.00 23.78
C LYS A 385 -20.44 -1.06 22.58
N ILE A 386 -19.34 -1.23 21.81
CA ILE A 386 -19.13 -0.48 20.57
C ILE A 386 -20.18 -0.86 19.53
N GLU A 387 -20.51 -2.15 19.37
CA GLU A 387 -21.57 -2.62 18.49
C GLU A 387 -22.95 -2.04 18.87
N ASP A 388 -23.26 -2.02 20.15
CA ASP A 388 -24.53 -1.47 20.64
C ASP A 388 -24.65 0.03 20.35
N ILE A 389 -23.56 0.79 20.57
CA ILE A 389 -23.50 2.23 20.26
C ILE A 389 -23.63 2.44 18.74
N ALA A 390 -22.88 1.71 17.92
CA ALA A 390 -22.96 1.80 16.47
C ALA A 390 -24.35 1.48 15.95
N ASN A 391 -25.00 0.44 16.46
CA ASN A 391 -26.38 0.07 16.10
C ASN A 391 -27.40 1.13 16.54
N ARG A 392 -27.19 1.80 17.67
CA ARG A 392 -28.00 2.94 18.10
C ARG A 392 -27.90 4.08 17.08
N GLU A 393 -26.70 4.45 16.65
CA GLU A 393 -26.51 5.51 15.65
C GLU A 393 -27.10 5.13 14.29
N LEU A 394 -27.03 3.87 13.88
CA LEU A 394 -27.69 3.39 12.65
C LEU A 394 -29.22 3.47 12.72
N LYS A 395 -29.81 3.18 13.88
CA LYS A 395 -31.26 3.34 14.10
C LYS A 395 -31.68 4.81 14.05
N ASN A 396 -30.89 5.70 14.67
CA ASN A 396 -31.10 7.15 14.63
C ASN A 396 -31.05 7.67 13.18
N TYR A 397 -30.13 7.19 12.39
CA TYR A 397 -30.04 7.50 10.96
C TYR A 397 -31.30 7.05 10.20
N SER A 398 -31.72 5.81 10.42
CA SER A 398 -32.90 5.24 9.74
C SER A 398 -34.18 5.98 10.09
N ALA A 399 -34.34 6.36 11.35
CA ALA A 399 -35.50 7.14 11.82
C ALA A 399 -35.54 8.53 11.16
N LYS A 400 -34.39 9.18 11.00
CA LYS A 400 -34.28 10.52 10.38
C LYS A 400 -34.60 10.52 8.87
N ILE A 401 -34.34 9.40 8.17
CA ILE A 401 -34.69 9.27 6.74
C ILE A 401 -36.18 9.02 6.54
N SER A 402 -36.83 8.41 7.53
CA SER A 402 -38.25 8.03 7.46
C SER A 402 -39.19 9.15 7.91
N SER A 403 -38.67 10.20 8.52
CA SER A 403 -39.37 11.44 8.92
C SER A 403 -39.21 12.52 7.85
#